data_11e8c999663c84a03e44696554cf198c
#
_entry.id   11e8c999663c84a03e44696554cf198c
#
_cell.length_a   1.000
_cell.length_b   1.000
_cell.length_c   1.000
_cell.angle_alpha   90.00
_cell.angle_beta   90.00
_cell.angle_gamma   90.00
#
_symmetry.space_group_name_H-M   'P 1'
#
loop_
_entity.id
_entity.type
_entity.pdbx_description
1 polymer ?
#
loop_
_entity_poly.entity_id
_entity_poly.type
_entity_poly.pdbx_seq_one_letter_code
_entity_poly.pdbx_strand_id
1 'polypeptide(L)'
;MTIVRIATIEMASSRAAPTCTIGAPMASPPLYIVGAGALGLHLAARLSTVTPVTIVARGPRAARLAREGFDLAGSEQGHFQLPVVDFAQPLPASAELLLAVKATQLRETLHHLRPGPQHALGLCQTGLGIAAMARALAPSAARVRLGCWLAVGLASPTVVRVGGVYQVELAADDPEALRTRDRWQRLLGAAGYPVRTVSSVAACEWRKALINLAVSGLCASLGERTGAIVDSPPLNALAREILQEARSVAAAEGVRLGDDDLERVFTSAANLRDSRNTMLQDVTRGESTEMQFLNLAVARLAVKHGLFAPVNAVVARLVEHVERRRPAGTTETAGTT
;
A
#
# COMPACT_ATOMS: atom_id res chain seq x y z
N MET A 1 0.00 -36.76 86.78
CA MET A 1 -0.82 -35.64 86.36
C MET A 1 0.13 -34.53 85.84
N THR A 2 0.32 -34.46 84.54
CA THR A 2 1.24 -33.48 83.93
C THR A 2 0.39 -32.51 83.10
N ILE A 3 0.34 -31.25 83.50
CA ILE A 3 -0.41 -30.19 82.85
C ILE A 3 0.45 -29.63 81.71
N VAL A 4 -0.02 -29.82 80.49
CA VAL A 4 0.59 -29.22 79.31
C VAL A 4 0.05 -27.82 79.09
N ARG A 5 0.95 -26.81 79.14
CA ARG A 5 0.63 -25.40 78.75
C ARG A 5 0.57 -25.27 77.26
N ILE A 6 -0.56 -24.77 76.74
CA ILE A 6 -0.72 -24.41 75.36
C ILE A 6 -0.19 -22.95 75.17
N ALA A 7 0.83 -22.78 74.37
CA ALA A 7 1.34 -21.47 73.99
C ALA A 7 0.47 -20.90 72.84
N THR A 8 -0.06 -19.70 73.06
CA THR A 8 -0.81 -18.91 72.06
C THR A 8 0.21 -18.27 71.11
N ILE A 9 0.14 -18.61 69.83
CA ILE A 9 0.92 -17.97 68.79
C ILE A 9 0.12 -16.77 68.29
N GLU A 10 0.63 -15.54 68.52
CA GLU A 10 0.14 -14.35 67.88
C GLU A 10 0.49 -14.37 66.38
N MET A 11 -0.55 -14.32 65.55
CA MET A 11 -0.41 -14.17 64.11
C MET A 11 -0.02 -12.75 63.74
N ALA A 12 1.19 -12.60 63.26
CA ALA A 12 1.72 -11.37 62.74
C ALA A 12 0.93 -10.89 61.51
N SER A 13 0.62 -9.60 61.51
CA SER A 13 0.01 -8.79 60.50
C SER A 13 0.40 -9.17 59.03
N SER A 14 -0.63 -9.49 58.24
CA SER A 14 -0.62 -9.64 56.82
C SER A 14 -0.11 -8.38 56.12
N ARG A 15 1.06 -8.46 55.47
CA ARG A 15 1.48 -7.47 54.50
C ARG A 15 0.56 -7.61 53.27
N ALA A 16 -0.16 -6.54 52.94
CA ALA A 16 -0.93 -6.41 51.71
C ALA A 16 -0.01 -6.64 50.50
N ALA A 17 -0.37 -7.57 49.66
CA ALA A 17 0.28 -7.76 48.34
C ALA A 17 0.10 -6.50 47.48
N PRO A 18 1.12 -6.08 46.70
CA PRO A 18 0.95 -4.96 45.79
C PRO A 18 -0.13 -5.31 44.78
N THR A 19 -1.22 -4.55 44.77
CA THR A 19 -2.24 -4.57 43.73
C THR A 19 -1.57 -4.15 42.45
N CYS A 20 -1.33 -5.10 41.55
CA CYS A 20 -0.95 -4.84 40.16
C CYS A 20 -2.14 -4.13 39.51
N THR A 21 -2.08 -2.81 39.44
CA THR A 21 -3.03 -2.01 38.68
C THR A 21 -2.81 -2.38 37.21
N ILE A 22 -3.69 -3.23 36.69
CA ILE A 22 -3.79 -3.43 35.24
C ILE A 22 -4.11 -2.05 34.69
N GLY A 23 -3.11 -1.41 34.07
CA GLY A 23 -3.28 -0.11 33.41
C GLY A 23 -4.48 -0.20 32.48
N ALA A 24 -5.32 0.83 32.50
CA ALA A 24 -6.44 0.94 31.55
C ALA A 24 -5.93 0.63 30.15
N PRO A 25 -6.68 -0.12 29.33
CA PRO A 25 -6.24 -0.43 27.97
C PRO A 25 -5.90 0.88 27.27
N MET A 26 -4.64 1.07 26.90
CA MET A 26 -4.18 2.24 26.15
C MET A 26 -5.09 2.37 24.92
N ALA A 27 -5.78 3.49 24.80
CA ALA A 27 -6.61 3.76 23.62
C ALA A 27 -5.74 3.54 22.35
N SER A 28 -6.27 2.79 21.41
CA SER A 28 -5.54 2.54 20.16
C SER A 28 -5.16 3.87 19.51
N PRO A 29 -3.94 4.02 18.97
CA PRO A 29 -3.55 5.25 18.30
C PRO A 29 -4.53 5.59 17.16
N PRO A 30 -4.81 6.88 16.91
CA PRO A 30 -5.72 7.28 15.86
C PRO A 30 -5.18 6.86 14.48
N LEU A 31 -6.09 6.41 13.60
CA LEU A 31 -5.76 5.93 12.27
C LEU A 31 -5.97 7.01 11.21
N TYR A 32 -4.92 7.32 10.48
CA TYR A 32 -4.92 8.26 9.36
C TYR A 32 -4.68 7.56 8.04
N ILE A 33 -5.49 7.87 7.04
CA ILE A 33 -5.26 7.45 5.65
C ILE A 33 -4.63 8.62 4.91
N VAL A 34 -3.35 8.53 4.62
CA VAL A 34 -2.59 9.59 3.95
C VAL A 34 -2.64 9.36 2.44
N GLY A 35 -3.37 10.23 1.75
CA GLY A 35 -3.61 10.15 0.31
C GLY A 35 -5.06 9.78 -0.02
N ALA A 36 -5.78 10.71 -0.62
CA ALA A 36 -7.18 10.59 -1.02
C ALA A 36 -7.33 10.06 -2.46
N GLY A 37 -6.46 9.14 -2.90
CA GLY A 37 -6.60 8.39 -4.16
C GLY A 37 -7.66 7.29 -4.04
N ALA A 38 -7.88 6.54 -5.11
CA ALA A 38 -8.87 5.46 -5.12
C ALA A 38 -8.63 4.44 -4.00
N LEU A 39 -7.38 3.99 -3.83
CA LEU A 39 -7.01 3.04 -2.78
C LEU A 39 -7.23 3.65 -1.39
N GLY A 40 -6.78 4.89 -1.16
CA GLY A 40 -6.91 5.54 0.15
C GLY A 40 -8.37 5.76 0.55
N LEU A 41 -9.21 6.23 -0.35
CA LEU A 41 -10.65 6.42 -0.08
C LEU A 41 -11.35 5.07 0.14
N HIS A 42 -11.02 4.03 -0.61
CA HIS A 42 -11.59 2.69 -0.39
C HIS A 42 -11.16 2.10 0.97
N LEU A 43 -9.88 2.26 1.37
CA LEU A 43 -9.42 1.87 2.70
C LEU A 43 -10.13 2.67 3.80
N ALA A 44 -10.28 3.99 3.61
CA ALA A 44 -10.99 4.84 4.56
C ALA A 44 -12.46 4.42 4.73
N ALA A 45 -13.16 4.17 3.63
CA ALA A 45 -14.56 3.72 3.66
C ALA A 45 -14.73 2.43 4.46
N ARG A 46 -13.98 1.39 4.11
CA ARG A 46 -14.13 0.10 4.79
C ARG A 46 -13.63 0.11 6.24
N LEU A 47 -12.48 0.74 6.52
CA LEU A 47 -11.95 0.80 7.88
C LEU A 47 -12.81 1.66 8.81
N SER A 48 -13.51 2.67 8.29
CA SER A 48 -14.42 3.50 9.10
C SER A 48 -15.59 2.73 9.69
N THR A 49 -15.91 1.55 9.17
CA THR A 49 -16.95 0.68 9.73
C THR A 49 -16.53 -0.03 11.04
N VAL A 50 -15.24 -0.06 11.35
CA VAL A 50 -14.68 -0.82 12.48
C VAL A 50 -13.80 0.01 13.41
N THR A 51 -13.33 1.18 12.98
CA THR A 51 -12.50 2.09 13.78
C THR A 51 -12.63 3.53 13.28
N PRO A 52 -12.46 4.55 14.14
CA PRO A 52 -12.38 5.93 13.67
C PRO A 52 -11.22 6.13 12.70
N VAL A 53 -11.50 6.76 11.56
CA VAL A 53 -10.54 7.05 10.49
C VAL A 53 -10.56 8.52 10.15
N THR A 54 -9.39 9.12 9.95
CA THR A 54 -9.22 10.47 9.41
C THR A 54 -8.48 10.40 8.08
N ILE A 55 -8.99 11.09 7.06
CA ILE A 55 -8.34 11.21 5.76
C ILE A 55 -7.40 12.40 5.77
N VAL A 56 -6.17 12.20 5.27
CA VAL A 56 -5.21 13.30 5.03
C VAL A 56 -5.15 13.55 3.53
N ALA A 57 -5.56 14.74 3.11
CA ALA A 57 -5.59 15.14 1.70
C ALA A 57 -4.98 16.53 1.51
N ARG A 58 -4.74 16.95 0.26
CA ARG A 58 -4.10 18.23 -0.06
C ARG A 58 -5.06 19.20 -0.73
N GLY A 59 -4.96 20.48 -0.33
CA GLY A 59 -5.52 21.62 -1.04
C GLY A 59 -7.03 21.51 -1.35
N PRO A 60 -7.47 21.90 -2.55
CA PRO A 60 -8.89 21.95 -2.91
C PRO A 60 -9.61 20.59 -2.76
N ARG A 61 -8.88 19.49 -2.92
CA ARG A 61 -9.45 18.15 -2.75
C ARG A 61 -9.79 17.87 -1.29
N ALA A 62 -8.95 18.29 -0.34
CA ALA A 62 -9.23 18.14 1.09
C ALA A 62 -10.52 18.89 1.46
N ALA A 63 -10.65 20.17 1.04
CA ALA A 63 -11.83 20.98 1.28
C ALA A 63 -13.10 20.38 0.65
N ARG A 64 -12.98 19.82 -0.56
CA ARG A 64 -14.10 19.16 -1.24
C ARG A 64 -14.56 17.92 -0.51
N LEU A 65 -13.65 17.02 -0.15
CA LEU A 65 -13.96 15.78 0.59
C LEU A 65 -14.56 16.10 1.98
N ALA A 66 -14.05 17.12 2.67
CA ALA A 66 -14.61 17.56 3.95
C ALA A 66 -16.06 18.05 3.84
N ARG A 67 -16.42 18.72 2.73
CA ARG A 67 -17.77 19.26 2.50
C ARG A 67 -18.73 18.23 1.92
N GLU A 68 -18.30 17.46 0.92
CA GLU A 68 -19.15 16.61 0.08
C GLU A 68 -19.05 15.11 0.43
N GLY A 69 -18.04 14.70 1.21
CA GLY A 69 -17.73 13.29 1.38
C GLY A 69 -17.25 12.64 0.08
N PHE A 70 -17.43 11.34 -0.03
CA PHE A 70 -17.13 10.57 -1.23
C PHE A 70 -18.01 9.32 -1.34
N ASP A 71 -18.14 8.82 -2.57
CA ASP A 71 -18.95 7.65 -2.87
C ASP A 71 -18.10 6.47 -3.32
N LEU A 72 -18.50 5.27 -2.94
CA LEU A 72 -18.12 4.04 -3.61
C LEU A 72 -19.20 3.69 -4.64
N ALA A 73 -18.80 3.21 -5.81
CA ALA A 73 -19.68 2.76 -6.89
C ALA A 73 -19.11 1.50 -7.57
N GLY A 74 -19.97 0.66 -8.08
CA GLY A 74 -19.61 -0.60 -8.74
C GLY A 74 -19.98 -1.81 -7.89
N SER A 75 -19.04 -2.72 -7.64
CA SER A 75 -19.30 -3.90 -6.80
C SER A 75 -19.56 -3.58 -5.33
N GLU A 76 -19.17 -2.40 -4.88
CA GLU A 76 -19.52 -1.82 -3.59
C GLU A 76 -20.15 -0.45 -3.81
N GLN A 77 -21.11 -0.10 -2.96
CA GLN A 77 -21.83 1.17 -3.04
C GLN A 77 -22.00 1.77 -1.65
N GLY A 78 -21.96 3.08 -1.57
CA GLY A 78 -22.20 3.82 -0.32
C GLY A 78 -21.64 5.22 -0.38
N HIS A 79 -22.22 6.11 0.44
CA HIS A 79 -21.73 7.46 0.69
C HIS A 79 -21.01 7.50 2.04
N PHE A 80 -19.84 8.16 2.09
CA PHE A 80 -19.00 8.25 3.28
C PHE A 80 -18.64 9.69 3.57
N GLN A 81 -19.00 10.15 4.76
CA GLN A 81 -18.61 11.45 5.29
C GLN A 81 -17.66 11.22 6.47
N LEU A 82 -16.38 11.38 6.25
CA LEU A 82 -15.33 11.15 7.24
C LEU A 82 -14.56 12.43 7.57
N PRO A 83 -13.94 12.51 8.76
CA PRO A 83 -13.02 13.61 9.06
C PRO A 83 -11.91 13.71 8.01
N VAL A 84 -11.67 14.92 7.52
CA VAL A 84 -10.60 15.22 6.57
C VAL A 84 -9.73 16.33 7.14
N VAL A 85 -8.42 16.11 7.16
CA VAL A 85 -7.44 17.12 7.55
C VAL A 85 -6.56 17.48 6.35
N ASP A 86 -6.16 18.74 6.28
CA ASP A 86 -5.20 19.16 5.26
C ASP A 86 -3.82 18.60 5.58
N PHE A 87 -3.12 18.17 4.53
CA PHE A 87 -1.76 17.63 4.61
C PHE A 87 -0.76 18.59 5.28
N ALA A 88 -1.00 19.90 5.23
CA ALA A 88 -0.17 20.90 5.87
C ALA A 88 -0.29 20.92 7.41
N GLN A 89 -1.31 20.26 7.98
CA GLN A 89 -1.49 20.18 9.43
C GLN A 89 -0.52 19.17 10.05
N PRO A 90 0.04 19.48 11.25
CA PRO A 90 0.92 18.55 11.93
C PRO A 90 0.16 17.28 12.37
N LEU A 91 0.87 16.15 12.32
CA LEU A 91 0.35 14.90 12.88
C LEU A 91 0.32 14.95 14.42
N PRO A 92 -0.61 14.23 15.08
CA PRO A 92 -0.55 14.00 16.51
C PRO A 92 0.75 13.29 16.88
N ALA A 93 1.17 13.42 18.15
CA ALA A 93 2.41 12.83 18.65
C ALA A 93 2.48 11.29 18.50
N SER A 94 1.32 10.63 18.45
CA SER A 94 1.19 9.18 18.19
C SER A 94 0.06 8.96 17.21
N ALA A 95 0.33 8.22 16.14
CA ALA A 95 -0.67 7.87 15.12
C ALA A 95 -0.25 6.65 14.30
N GLU A 96 -1.24 5.99 13.72
CA GLU A 96 -1.07 5.01 12.65
C GLU A 96 -1.40 5.64 11.31
N LEU A 97 -0.49 5.51 10.36
CA LEU A 97 -0.54 6.18 9.06
C LEU A 97 -0.55 5.13 7.95
N LEU A 98 -1.70 4.88 7.33
CA LEU A 98 -1.74 4.12 6.08
C LEU A 98 -1.42 5.06 4.91
N LEU A 99 -0.20 4.94 4.38
CA LEU A 99 0.29 5.78 3.29
C LEU A 99 -0.21 5.22 1.96
N ALA A 100 -1.24 5.85 1.41
CA ALA A 100 -1.87 5.49 0.14
C ALA A 100 -1.61 6.52 -0.98
N VAL A 101 -0.57 7.32 -0.84
CA VAL A 101 -0.03 8.21 -1.90
C VAL A 101 0.70 7.38 -2.95
N LYS A 102 0.90 7.90 -4.17
CA LYS A 102 1.75 7.27 -5.19
C LYS A 102 3.19 7.10 -4.68
N ALA A 103 3.90 6.09 -5.18
CA ALA A 103 5.30 5.85 -4.80
C ALA A 103 6.20 7.08 -5.10
N THR A 104 5.91 7.81 -6.18
CA THR A 104 6.59 9.06 -6.56
C THR A 104 6.45 10.16 -5.51
N GLN A 105 5.38 10.17 -4.74
CA GLN A 105 5.09 11.17 -3.71
C GLN A 105 5.55 10.74 -2.30
N LEU A 106 5.94 9.48 -2.12
CA LEU A 106 6.26 8.94 -0.80
C LEU A 106 7.39 9.68 -0.11
N ARG A 107 8.46 10.01 -0.83
CA ARG A 107 9.62 10.75 -0.30
C ARG A 107 9.18 12.10 0.27
N GLU A 108 8.48 12.90 -0.52
CA GLU A 108 7.98 14.20 -0.09
C GLU A 108 7.02 14.08 1.09
N THR A 109 6.13 13.07 1.04
CA THR A 109 5.19 12.79 2.12
C THR A 109 5.91 12.50 3.44
N LEU A 110 6.92 11.63 3.45
CA LEU A 110 7.68 11.30 4.66
C LEU A 110 8.52 12.48 5.16
N HIS A 111 9.10 13.28 4.26
CA HIS A 111 9.81 14.50 4.65
C HIS A 111 8.90 15.53 5.31
N HIS A 112 7.66 15.65 4.83
CA HIS A 112 6.69 16.58 5.39
C HIS A 112 6.13 16.08 6.74
N LEU A 113 5.68 14.83 6.80
CA LEU A 113 5.04 14.27 7.99
C LEU A 113 6.02 14.00 9.14
N ARG A 114 7.31 13.76 8.85
CA ARG A 114 8.38 13.48 9.83
C ARG A 114 7.97 12.46 10.90
N PRO A 115 7.52 11.26 10.52
CA PRO A 115 7.07 10.27 11.49
C PRO A 115 8.20 9.81 12.40
N GLY A 116 7.95 9.81 13.70
CA GLY A 116 8.88 9.39 14.75
C GLY A 116 8.53 8.01 15.35
N PRO A 117 9.14 7.64 16.49
CA PRO A 117 9.02 6.30 17.08
C PRO A 117 7.61 5.96 17.60
N GLN A 118 6.76 6.95 17.80
CA GLN A 118 5.37 6.74 18.23
C GLN A 118 4.39 6.59 17.03
N HIS A 119 4.93 6.57 15.80
CA HIS A 119 4.14 6.39 14.59
C HIS A 119 4.35 4.99 14.00
N ALA A 120 3.28 4.42 13.46
CA ALA A 120 3.33 3.21 12.65
C ALA A 120 2.93 3.52 11.21
N LEU A 121 3.74 3.08 10.25
CA LEU A 121 3.56 3.35 8.82
C LEU A 121 3.07 2.10 8.10
N GLY A 122 1.94 2.19 7.44
CA GLY A 122 1.46 1.23 6.45
C GLY A 122 1.82 1.70 5.04
N LEU A 123 2.65 0.95 4.36
CA LEU A 123 3.17 1.28 3.04
C LEU A 123 2.34 0.56 1.98
N CYS A 124 1.39 1.27 1.34
CA CYS A 124 0.44 0.70 0.37
C CYS A 124 0.87 0.85 -1.10
N GLN A 125 1.99 1.53 -1.38
CA GLN A 125 2.46 1.80 -2.74
C GLN A 125 2.79 0.52 -3.50
N THR A 126 2.64 0.54 -4.82
CA THR A 126 3.17 -0.50 -5.70
C THR A 126 4.61 -0.15 -6.10
N GLY A 127 5.47 -1.15 -6.15
CA GLY A 127 6.85 -0.97 -6.61
C GLY A 127 7.89 -1.55 -5.67
N LEU A 128 9.13 -1.58 -6.14
CA LEU A 128 10.31 -2.12 -5.47
C LEU A 128 11.06 -1.02 -4.71
N GLY A 129 11.61 -1.36 -3.55
CA GLY A 129 12.42 -0.44 -2.75
C GLY A 129 11.60 0.55 -1.91
N ILE A 130 10.29 0.41 -1.82
CA ILE A 130 9.40 1.28 -1.03
C ILE A 130 9.73 1.18 0.46
N ALA A 131 9.86 -0.04 0.98
CA ALA A 131 10.20 -0.26 2.39
C ALA A 131 11.60 0.25 2.74
N ALA A 132 12.58 0.08 1.84
CA ALA A 132 13.94 0.60 2.01
C ALA A 132 13.94 2.14 2.05
N MET A 133 13.18 2.80 1.17
CA MET A 133 13.01 4.26 1.18
C MET A 133 12.37 4.74 2.48
N ALA A 134 11.30 4.11 2.93
CA ALA A 134 10.63 4.47 4.17
C ALA A 134 11.55 4.26 5.38
N ARG A 135 12.35 3.20 5.40
CA ARG A 135 13.38 2.95 6.43
C ARG A 135 14.42 4.06 6.49
N ALA A 136 14.91 4.51 5.35
CA ALA A 136 15.90 5.58 5.28
C ALA A 136 15.36 6.94 5.73
N LEU A 137 14.08 7.23 5.47
CA LEU A 137 13.46 8.54 5.73
C LEU A 137 12.75 8.62 7.08
N ALA A 138 12.33 7.50 7.64
CA ALA A 138 11.66 7.39 8.93
C ALA A 138 12.19 6.17 9.73
N PRO A 139 13.48 6.19 10.13
CA PRO A 139 14.17 5.01 10.68
C PRO A 139 13.56 4.52 11.99
N SER A 140 13.02 5.41 12.81
CA SER A 140 12.44 5.09 14.12
C SER A 140 10.98 4.67 14.11
N ALA A 141 10.24 4.90 13.00
CA ALA A 141 8.84 4.52 12.90
C ALA A 141 8.70 3.02 12.60
N ALA A 142 7.71 2.35 13.20
CA ALA A 142 7.34 0.99 12.83
C ALA A 142 6.78 0.96 11.39
N ARG A 143 7.15 -0.06 10.59
CA ARG A 143 6.78 -0.13 9.17
C ARG A 143 6.17 -1.48 8.82
N VAL A 144 4.96 -1.44 8.32
CA VAL A 144 4.25 -2.62 7.78
C VAL A 144 4.06 -2.41 6.27
N ARG A 145 4.46 -3.37 5.49
CA ARG A 145 4.21 -3.38 4.04
C ARG A 145 2.84 -3.96 3.75
N LEU A 146 2.05 -3.27 2.93
CA LEU A 146 0.75 -3.74 2.46
C LEU A 146 0.83 -4.00 0.95
N GLY A 147 0.65 -5.24 0.54
CA GLY A 147 0.33 -5.59 -0.84
C GLY A 147 -1.18 -5.59 -0.99
N CYS A 148 -1.73 -4.63 -1.74
CA CYS A 148 -3.17 -4.49 -1.94
C CYS A 148 -3.55 -4.95 -3.36
N TRP A 149 -4.19 -6.10 -3.50
CA TRP A 149 -4.77 -6.59 -4.76
C TRP A 149 -6.24 -6.19 -4.82
N LEU A 150 -6.48 -4.97 -5.30
CA LEU A 150 -7.82 -4.38 -5.44
C LEU A 150 -7.95 -3.76 -6.82
N ALA A 151 -9.09 -3.94 -7.45
CA ALA A 151 -9.48 -3.22 -8.66
C ALA A 151 -10.30 -1.99 -8.25
N VAL A 152 -9.61 -0.88 -7.96
CA VAL A 152 -10.23 0.39 -7.59
C VAL A 152 -9.67 1.52 -8.45
N GLY A 153 -10.53 2.45 -8.86
CA GLY A 153 -10.15 3.60 -9.66
C GLY A 153 -11.00 4.83 -9.33
N LEU A 154 -10.48 6.03 -9.57
CA LEU A 154 -11.27 7.25 -9.43
C LEU A 154 -12.09 7.47 -10.71
N ALA A 155 -13.42 7.49 -10.57
CA ALA A 155 -14.35 7.90 -11.62
C ALA A 155 -14.48 9.43 -11.64
N SER A 156 -14.40 10.07 -10.48
CA SER A 156 -14.34 11.53 -10.30
C SER A 156 -13.52 11.87 -9.05
N PRO A 157 -13.26 13.13 -8.72
CA PRO A 157 -12.55 13.49 -7.49
C PRO A 157 -13.15 12.94 -6.20
N THR A 158 -14.45 12.64 -6.16
CA THR A 158 -15.17 12.13 -4.98
C THR A 158 -15.87 10.78 -5.22
N VAL A 159 -15.64 10.12 -6.36
CA VAL A 159 -16.27 8.82 -6.64
C VAL A 159 -15.19 7.78 -6.92
N VAL A 160 -15.17 6.73 -6.11
CA VAL A 160 -14.32 5.55 -6.28
C VAL A 160 -15.12 4.43 -6.93
N ARG A 161 -14.71 4.01 -8.12
CA ARG A 161 -15.25 2.80 -8.76
C ARG A 161 -14.53 1.57 -8.21
N VAL A 162 -15.30 0.65 -7.66
CA VAL A 162 -14.80 -0.63 -7.13
C VAL A 162 -15.17 -1.73 -8.13
N GLY A 163 -14.16 -2.39 -8.69
CA GLY A 163 -14.32 -3.56 -9.56
C GLY A 163 -14.17 -4.87 -8.79
N GLY A 164 -13.40 -4.87 -7.71
CA GLY A 164 -13.24 -6.05 -6.85
C GLY A 164 -12.15 -5.90 -5.79
N VAL A 165 -12.31 -6.67 -4.74
CA VAL A 165 -11.34 -6.79 -3.62
C VAL A 165 -10.87 -8.24 -3.58
N TYR A 166 -9.60 -8.48 -3.88
CA TYR A 166 -9.09 -9.83 -4.01
C TYR A 166 -8.28 -10.27 -2.80
N GLN A 167 -7.32 -9.43 -2.36
CA GLN A 167 -6.44 -9.78 -1.23
C GLN A 167 -5.69 -8.55 -0.71
N VAL A 168 -5.36 -8.58 0.60
CA VAL A 168 -4.36 -7.71 1.23
C VAL A 168 -3.31 -8.60 1.91
N GLU A 169 -2.03 -8.45 1.53
CA GLU A 169 -0.91 -9.07 2.24
C GLU A 169 -0.27 -8.07 3.19
N LEU A 170 0.08 -8.53 4.38
CA LEU A 170 0.81 -7.74 5.36
C LEU A 170 2.16 -8.40 5.66
N ALA A 171 3.23 -7.61 5.59
CA ALA A 171 4.57 -8.03 5.95
C ALA A 171 5.24 -7.01 6.88
N ALA A 172 6.04 -7.49 7.83
CA ALA A 172 6.85 -6.69 8.72
C ALA A 172 8.11 -7.46 9.10
N ASP A 173 9.23 -6.74 9.32
CA ASP A 173 10.55 -7.34 9.56
C ASP A 173 11.08 -7.08 10.99
N ASP A 174 10.48 -6.16 11.75
CA ASP A 174 10.92 -5.81 13.12
C ASP A 174 9.82 -6.08 14.16
N PRO A 175 10.17 -6.31 15.45
CA PRO A 175 9.21 -6.70 16.50
C PRO A 175 8.08 -5.69 16.74
N GLU A 176 8.35 -4.39 16.63
CA GLU A 176 7.32 -3.35 16.79
C GLU A 176 6.34 -3.37 15.63
N ALA A 177 6.87 -3.47 14.41
CA ALA A 177 6.07 -3.59 13.20
C ALA A 177 5.25 -4.88 13.16
N LEU A 178 5.74 -5.99 13.73
CA LEU A 178 4.99 -7.24 13.85
C LEU A 178 3.73 -7.08 14.70
N ARG A 179 3.82 -6.38 15.85
CA ARG A 179 2.64 -6.08 16.69
C ARG A 179 1.61 -5.23 15.93
N THR A 180 2.09 -4.21 15.22
CA THR A 180 1.24 -3.34 14.39
C THR A 180 0.61 -4.14 13.23
N ARG A 181 1.38 -4.99 12.55
CA ARG A 181 0.90 -5.88 11.48
C ARG A 181 -0.27 -6.76 11.97
N ASP A 182 -0.11 -7.41 13.13
CA ASP A 182 -1.12 -8.31 13.67
C ASP A 182 -2.39 -7.56 14.09
N ARG A 183 -2.25 -6.32 14.57
CA ARG A 183 -3.39 -5.44 14.84
C ARG A 183 -4.10 -5.06 13.53
N TRP A 184 -3.37 -4.65 12.51
CA TRP A 184 -3.96 -4.27 11.22
C TRP A 184 -4.56 -5.47 10.49
N GLN A 185 -4.01 -6.66 10.66
CA GLN A 185 -4.65 -7.88 10.17
C GLN A 185 -6.06 -8.04 10.73
N ARG A 186 -6.25 -7.81 12.03
CA ARG A 186 -7.58 -7.88 12.66
C ARG A 186 -8.50 -6.76 12.16
N LEU A 187 -8.02 -5.53 12.09
CA LEU A 187 -8.82 -4.38 11.62
C LEU A 187 -9.26 -4.54 10.17
N LEU A 188 -8.33 -4.87 9.28
CA LEU A 188 -8.63 -5.09 7.87
C LEU A 188 -9.55 -6.31 7.67
N GLY A 189 -9.33 -7.39 8.41
CA GLY A 189 -10.23 -8.56 8.40
C GLY A 189 -11.64 -8.21 8.85
N ALA A 190 -11.78 -7.47 9.96
CA ALA A 190 -13.08 -6.99 10.44
C ALA A 190 -13.76 -6.03 9.44
N ALA A 191 -12.98 -5.24 8.70
CA ALA A 191 -13.45 -4.39 7.60
C ALA A 191 -13.75 -5.17 6.31
N GLY A 192 -13.72 -6.52 6.34
CA GLY A 192 -14.11 -7.39 5.23
C GLY A 192 -13.06 -7.58 4.14
N TYR A 193 -11.77 -7.27 4.41
CA TYR A 193 -10.71 -7.62 3.47
C TYR A 193 -10.27 -9.08 3.65
N PRO A 194 -10.03 -9.83 2.56
CA PRO A 194 -9.28 -11.09 2.62
C PRO A 194 -7.82 -10.78 2.95
N VAL A 195 -7.41 -11.01 4.20
CA VAL A 195 -6.07 -10.64 4.69
C VAL A 195 -5.23 -11.87 4.95
N ARG A 196 -3.97 -11.83 4.53
CA ARG A 196 -2.95 -12.78 5.00
C ARG A 196 -1.66 -12.07 5.41
N THR A 197 -0.93 -12.67 6.33
CA THR A 197 0.42 -12.26 6.68
C THR A 197 1.45 -13.07 5.91
N VAL A 198 2.55 -12.42 5.54
CA VAL A 198 3.70 -13.05 4.89
C VAL A 198 4.97 -12.70 5.65
N SER A 199 5.96 -13.58 5.59
CA SER A 199 7.17 -13.50 6.41
C SER A 199 8.20 -12.47 5.93
N SER A 200 8.10 -12.01 4.68
CA SER A 200 9.12 -11.14 4.07
C SER A 200 8.49 -9.92 3.41
N VAL A 201 8.98 -8.74 3.81
CA VAL A 201 8.62 -7.45 3.18
C VAL A 201 9.05 -7.44 1.72
N ALA A 202 10.26 -7.90 1.41
CA ALA A 202 10.76 -7.97 0.04
C ALA A 202 9.89 -8.89 -0.83
N ALA A 203 9.50 -10.07 -0.34
CA ALA A 203 8.62 -10.97 -1.09
C ALA A 203 7.22 -10.36 -1.33
N CYS A 204 6.68 -9.59 -0.37
CA CYS A 204 5.43 -8.84 -0.57
C CYS A 204 5.58 -7.78 -1.67
N GLU A 205 6.68 -7.01 -1.69
CA GLU A 205 6.96 -6.01 -2.74
C GLU A 205 7.08 -6.66 -4.12
N TRP A 206 7.89 -7.70 -4.25
CA TRP A 206 8.11 -8.37 -5.53
C TRP A 206 6.82 -8.99 -6.08
N ARG A 207 6.08 -9.78 -5.28
CA ARG A 207 4.82 -10.38 -5.74
C ARG A 207 3.80 -9.32 -6.17
N LYS A 208 3.68 -8.23 -5.40
CA LYS A 208 2.76 -7.14 -5.75
C LYS A 208 3.20 -6.41 -7.02
N ALA A 209 4.51 -6.32 -7.31
CA ALA A 209 5.02 -5.64 -8.48
C ALA A 209 4.81 -6.44 -9.78
N LEU A 210 4.77 -7.78 -9.74
CA LEU A 210 4.80 -8.65 -10.94
C LEU A 210 3.82 -8.25 -12.03
N ILE A 211 2.52 -8.07 -11.70
CA ILE A 211 1.52 -7.71 -12.70
C ILE A 211 1.83 -6.34 -13.33
N ASN A 212 2.31 -5.39 -12.53
CA ASN A 212 2.64 -4.07 -13.05
C ASN A 212 3.91 -4.07 -13.89
N LEU A 213 4.89 -4.93 -13.56
CA LEU A 213 6.10 -5.12 -14.37
C LEU A 213 5.75 -5.64 -15.77
N ALA A 214 4.94 -6.70 -15.84
CA ALA A 214 4.61 -7.35 -17.10
C ALA A 214 3.59 -6.59 -17.97
N VAL A 215 2.68 -5.82 -17.33
CA VAL A 215 1.50 -5.27 -18.01
C VAL A 215 1.58 -3.76 -18.13
N SER A 216 1.93 -3.05 -17.03
CA SER A 216 1.68 -1.60 -16.98
C SER A 216 2.53 -0.82 -17.98
N GLY A 217 3.83 -1.15 -18.08
CA GLY A 217 4.75 -0.46 -18.99
C GLY A 217 4.43 -0.72 -20.45
N LEU A 218 4.12 -1.97 -20.82
CA LEU A 218 3.74 -2.34 -22.19
C LEU A 218 2.46 -1.63 -22.63
N CYS A 219 1.40 -1.73 -21.80
CA CYS A 219 0.13 -1.08 -22.11
C CYS A 219 0.25 0.45 -22.19
N ALA A 220 1.04 1.07 -21.29
CA ALA A 220 1.27 2.52 -21.33
C ALA A 220 2.04 2.97 -22.58
N SER A 221 3.03 2.19 -23.01
CA SER A 221 3.84 2.48 -24.21
C SER A 221 3.05 2.34 -25.50
N LEU A 222 2.11 1.41 -25.56
CA LEU A 222 1.35 1.06 -26.75
C LEU A 222 -0.06 1.69 -26.78
N GLY A 223 -0.52 2.26 -25.69
CA GLY A 223 -1.89 2.77 -25.56
C GLY A 223 -2.96 1.68 -25.40
N GLU A 224 -2.54 0.45 -25.08
CA GLU A 224 -3.39 -0.75 -25.08
C GLU A 224 -4.04 -1.02 -23.72
N ARG A 225 -5.16 -1.74 -23.72
CA ARG A 225 -5.80 -2.26 -22.50
C ARG A 225 -5.06 -3.50 -21.99
N THR A 226 -5.30 -3.84 -20.74
CA THR A 226 -4.67 -4.98 -20.05
C THR A 226 -4.82 -6.30 -20.81
N GLY A 227 -5.96 -6.53 -21.48
CA GLY A 227 -6.23 -7.73 -22.25
C GLY A 227 -5.29 -7.97 -23.42
N ALA A 228 -4.70 -6.93 -24.01
CA ALA A 228 -3.75 -7.06 -25.11
C ALA A 228 -2.56 -7.98 -24.75
N ILE A 229 -2.18 -8.04 -23.47
CA ILE A 229 -1.07 -8.88 -22.99
C ILE A 229 -1.38 -10.38 -23.11
N VAL A 230 -2.63 -10.77 -22.97
CA VAL A 230 -3.05 -12.18 -23.10
C VAL A 230 -3.55 -12.53 -24.50
N ASP A 231 -4.10 -11.56 -25.24
CA ASP A 231 -4.70 -11.76 -26.54
C ASP A 231 -3.67 -11.71 -27.69
N SER A 232 -2.54 -11.01 -27.50
CA SER A 232 -1.48 -10.88 -28.51
C SER A 232 -0.31 -11.80 -28.16
N PRO A 233 -0.04 -12.86 -28.97
CA PRO A 233 1.09 -13.76 -28.74
C PRO A 233 2.44 -13.03 -28.60
N PRO A 234 2.79 -12.02 -29.43
CA PRO A 234 4.03 -11.27 -29.25
C PRO A 234 4.10 -10.51 -27.91
N LEU A 235 3.00 -9.88 -27.47
CA LEU A 235 2.99 -9.16 -26.17
C LEU A 235 3.02 -10.13 -25.00
N ASN A 236 2.39 -11.30 -25.11
CA ASN A 236 2.48 -12.35 -24.11
C ASN A 236 3.91 -12.86 -23.96
N ALA A 237 4.61 -13.14 -25.07
CA ALA A 237 6.01 -13.53 -25.03
C ALA A 237 6.89 -12.47 -24.37
N LEU A 238 6.72 -11.19 -24.74
CA LEU A 238 7.47 -10.09 -24.15
C LEU A 238 7.19 -9.92 -22.63
N ALA A 239 5.94 -10.07 -22.22
CA ALA A 239 5.57 -10.04 -20.80
C ALA A 239 6.24 -11.19 -20.01
N ARG A 240 6.36 -12.39 -20.61
CA ARG A 240 7.07 -13.52 -20.00
C ARG A 240 8.57 -13.23 -19.86
N GLU A 241 9.21 -12.65 -20.88
CA GLU A 241 10.61 -12.24 -20.81
C GLU A 241 10.86 -11.23 -19.68
N ILE A 242 10.00 -10.20 -19.57
CA ILE A 242 10.05 -9.22 -18.48
C ILE A 242 10.01 -9.93 -17.11
N LEU A 243 9.10 -10.91 -16.95
CA LEU A 243 8.94 -11.65 -15.69
C LEU A 243 10.13 -12.57 -15.41
N GLN A 244 10.74 -13.18 -16.41
CA GLN A 244 11.94 -14.03 -16.22
C GLN A 244 13.15 -13.19 -15.77
N GLU A 245 13.36 -12.01 -16.37
CA GLU A 245 14.38 -11.07 -15.89
C GLU A 245 14.11 -10.66 -14.44
N ALA A 246 12.85 -10.27 -14.13
CA ALA A 246 12.43 -9.89 -12.79
C ALA A 246 12.66 -11.03 -11.77
N ARG A 247 12.35 -12.28 -12.14
CA ARG A 247 12.57 -13.49 -11.31
C ARG A 247 14.05 -13.69 -11.00
N SER A 248 14.93 -13.52 -12.00
CA SER A 248 16.37 -13.65 -11.81
C SER A 248 16.92 -12.58 -10.85
N VAL A 249 16.45 -11.33 -10.99
CA VAL A 249 16.83 -10.22 -10.13
C VAL A 249 16.26 -10.40 -8.71
N ALA A 250 15.02 -10.85 -8.58
CA ALA A 250 14.40 -11.14 -7.29
C ALA A 250 15.18 -12.23 -6.54
N ALA A 251 15.64 -13.27 -7.23
CA ALA A 251 16.47 -14.32 -6.64
C ALA A 251 17.79 -13.78 -6.10
N ALA A 252 18.44 -12.85 -6.80
CA ALA A 252 19.65 -12.17 -6.33
C ALA A 252 19.40 -11.25 -5.11
N GLU A 253 18.19 -10.72 -4.98
CA GLU A 253 17.73 -9.98 -3.78
C GLU A 253 17.20 -10.92 -2.67
N GLY A 254 17.40 -12.25 -2.79
CA GLY A 254 16.98 -13.24 -1.79
C GLY A 254 15.49 -13.59 -1.82
N VAL A 255 14.77 -13.20 -2.86
CA VAL A 255 13.34 -13.48 -3.02
C VAL A 255 13.09 -14.56 -4.08
N ARG A 256 12.46 -15.65 -3.66
CA ARG A 256 12.07 -16.74 -4.58
C ARG A 256 10.67 -16.49 -5.12
N LEU A 257 10.56 -16.34 -6.43
CA LEU A 257 9.31 -16.26 -7.18
C LEU A 257 9.10 -17.60 -7.90
N GLY A 258 7.97 -18.27 -7.59
CA GLY A 258 7.59 -19.55 -8.22
C GLY A 258 6.90 -19.36 -9.57
N ASP A 259 6.73 -20.44 -10.32
CA ASP A 259 6.00 -20.42 -11.59
C ASP A 259 4.55 -19.97 -11.38
N ASP A 260 3.93 -20.40 -10.27
CA ASP A 260 2.57 -19.95 -9.89
C ASP A 260 2.48 -18.43 -9.69
N ASP A 261 3.53 -17.78 -9.18
CA ASP A 261 3.54 -16.33 -9.02
C ASP A 261 3.52 -15.62 -10.39
N LEU A 262 4.24 -16.18 -11.37
CA LEU A 262 4.30 -15.65 -12.72
C LEU A 262 2.99 -15.92 -13.48
N GLU A 263 2.44 -17.13 -13.41
CA GLU A 263 1.20 -17.48 -14.11
C GLU A 263 -0.03 -16.71 -13.58
N ARG A 264 -0.06 -16.37 -12.29
CA ARG A 264 -1.10 -15.50 -11.72
C ARG A 264 -1.14 -14.12 -12.37
N VAL A 265 -0.04 -13.64 -12.95
CA VAL A 265 0.00 -12.37 -13.70
C VAL A 265 -0.92 -12.45 -14.90
N PHE A 266 -0.83 -13.52 -15.68
CA PHE A 266 -1.63 -13.71 -16.90
C PHE A 266 -3.10 -13.99 -16.56
N THR A 267 -3.38 -14.76 -15.51
CA THR A 267 -4.74 -14.94 -15.00
C THR A 267 -5.35 -13.61 -14.56
N SER A 268 -4.59 -12.78 -13.87
CA SER A 268 -5.05 -11.46 -13.43
C SER A 268 -5.25 -10.51 -14.62
N ALA A 269 -4.36 -10.55 -15.62
CA ALA A 269 -4.50 -9.77 -16.84
C ALA A 269 -5.76 -10.15 -17.64
N ALA A 270 -6.07 -11.45 -17.72
CA ALA A 270 -7.29 -11.95 -18.34
C ALA A 270 -8.56 -11.46 -17.62
N ASN A 271 -8.56 -11.48 -16.27
CA ASN A 271 -9.68 -11.00 -15.46
C ASN A 271 -9.88 -9.48 -15.56
N LEU A 272 -8.83 -8.73 -15.87
CA LEU A 272 -8.82 -7.27 -15.99
C LEU A 272 -8.72 -6.80 -17.46
N ARG A 273 -9.07 -7.64 -18.41
CA ARG A 273 -8.80 -7.42 -19.85
C ARG A 273 -9.31 -6.09 -20.40
N ASP A 274 -10.49 -5.64 -19.96
CA ASP A 274 -11.10 -4.37 -20.40
C ASP A 274 -10.58 -3.15 -19.65
N SER A 275 -9.75 -3.36 -18.63
CA SER A 275 -9.26 -2.27 -17.80
C SER A 275 -8.12 -1.50 -18.48
N ARG A 276 -8.11 -0.19 -18.24
CA ARG A 276 -6.94 0.66 -18.47
C ARG A 276 -6.15 0.68 -17.15
N ASN A 277 -4.96 0.07 -17.12
CA ASN A 277 -4.13 0.07 -15.92
C ASN A 277 -3.73 1.50 -15.48
N THR A 278 -3.27 1.64 -14.23
CA THR A 278 -2.97 2.96 -13.65
C THR A 278 -1.90 3.73 -14.42
N MET A 279 -0.86 3.06 -14.92
CA MET A 279 0.22 3.70 -15.67
C MET A 279 -0.30 4.27 -17.00
N LEU A 280 -1.14 3.53 -17.72
CA LEU A 280 -1.79 4.04 -18.93
C LEU A 280 -2.69 5.23 -18.63
N GLN A 281 -3.41 5.21 -17.50
CA GLN A 281 -4.21 6.36 -17.06
C GLN A 281 -3.33 7.57 -16.73
N ASP A 282 -2.22 7.38 -16.01
CA ASP A 282 -1.26 8.44 -15.68
C ASP A 282 -0.70 9.06 -16.95
N VAL A 283 -0.20 8.21 -17.86
CA VAL A 283 0.27 8.63 -19.18
C VAL A 283 -0.84 9.38 -19.93
N THR A 284 -2.10 8.94 -19.88
CA THR A 284 -3.22 9.62 -20.57
C THR A 284 -3.53 11.00 -19.97
N ARG A 285 -3.32 11.19 -18.68
CA ARG A 285 -3.53 12.48 -17.97
C ARG A 285 -2.32 13.40 -17.98
N GLY A 286 -1.17 13.00 -18.55
CA GLY A 286 0.08 13.75 -18.44
C GLY A 286 0.70 13.73 -17.05
N GLU A 287 0.32 12.77 -16.20
CA GLU A 287 0.88 12.59 -14.87
C GLU A 287 2.14 11.71 -14.93
N SER A 288 3.08 11.93 -13.99
CA SER A 288 4.26 11.07 -13.84
C SER A 288 3.86 9.67 -13.41
N THR A 289 4.50 8.67 -14.03
CA THR A 289 4.27 7.27 -13.71
C THR A 289 5.14 6.75 -12.57
N GLU A 290 4.85 5.53 -12.10
CA GLU A 290 5.66 4.83 -11.11
C GLU A 290 6.77 3.95 -11.74
N MET A 291 7.12 4.18 -13.02
CA MET A 291 8.11 3.39 -13.77
C MET A 291 9.45 3.24 -13.05
N GLN A 292 9.90 4.29 -12.35
CA GLN A 292 11.14 4.26 -11.59
C GLN A 292 11.17 3.24 -10.44
N PHE A 293 10.01 2.79 -9.97
CA PHE A 293 9.84 1.76 -8.92
C PHE A 293 9.44 0.39 -9.50
N LEU A 294 9.30 0.29 -10.80
CA LEU A 294 8.91 -0.92 -11.54
C LEU A 294 10.05 -1.38 -12.47
N ASN A 295 9.85 -1.40 -13.77
CA ASN A 295 10.83 -1.94 -14.71
C ASN A 295 12.21 -1.26 -14.62
N LEU A 296 12.25 0.05 -14.38
CA LEU A 296 13.53 0.74 -14.17
C LEU A 296 14.22 0.29 -12.86
N ALA A 297 13.45 -0.02 -11.81
CA ALA A 297 14.01 -0.59 -10.59
C ALA A 297 14.61 -1.98 -10.84
N VAL A 298 13.92 -2.84 -11.59
CA VAL A 298 14.46 -4.16 -11.99
C VAL A 298 15.77 -4.01 -12.75
N ALA A 299 15.81 -3.11 -13.76
CA ALA A 299 17.03 -2.87 -14.53
C ALA A 299 18.20 -2.36 -13.66
N ARG A 300 17.94 -1.47 -12.71
CA ARG A 300 18.97 -0.97 -11.75
C ARG A 300 19.45 -2.07 -10.80
N LEU A 301 18.56 -2.88 -10.27
CA LEU A 301 18.91 -4.00 -9.40
C LEU A 301 19.69 -5.07 -10.16
N ALA A 302 19.35 -5.35 -11.43
CA ALA A 302 20.14 -6.23 -12.28
C ALA A 302 21.60 -5.77 -12.36
N VAL A 303 21.84 -4.50 -12.67
CA VAL A 303 23.21 -3.93 -12.72
C VAL A 303 23.93 -4.07 -11.36
N LYS A 304 23.23 -3.79 -10.26
CA LYS A 304 23.78 -3.93 -8.89
C LYS A 304 24.29 -5.36 -8.61
N HIS A 305 23.63 -6.37 -9.17
CA HIS A 305 23.95 -7.79 -8.96
C HIS A 305 24.76 -8.41 -10.11
N GLY A 306 25.24 -7.62 -11.08
CA GLY A 306 25.97 -8.14 -12.24
C GLY A 306 25.09 -8.99 -13.18
N LEU A 307 23.78 -8.76 -13.17
CA LEU A 307 22.78 -9.42 -14.02
C LEU A 307 22.36 -8.50 -15.18
N PHE A 308 21.63 -9.09 -16.13
CA PHE A 308 21.07 -8.37 -17.26
C PHE A 308 19.55 -8.38 -17.20
N ALA A 309 18.93 -7.22 -17.43
CA ALA A 309 17.48 -7.07 -17.59
C ALA A 309 17.17 -6.09 -18.76
N PRO A 310 17.58 -6.45 -19.98
CA PRO A 310 17.47 -5.56 -21.15
C PRO A 310 16.01 -5.26 -21.51
N VAL A 311 15.10 -6.22 -21.39
CA VAL A 311 13.69 -6.01 -21.73
C VAL A 311 13.04 -5.04 -20.76
N ASN A 312 13.28 -5.19 -19.46
CA ASN A 312 12.83 -4.22 -18.45
C ASN A 312 13.40 -2.82 -18.72
N ALA A 313 14.68 -2.72 -19.09
CA ALA A 313 15.32 -1.45 -19.41
C ALA A 313 14.70 -0.78 -20.66
N VAL A 314 14.38 -1.56 -21.70
CA VAL A 314 13.73 -1.05 -22.93
C VAL A 314 12.32 -0.54 -22.61
N VAL A 315 11.51 -1.31 -21.88
CA VAL A 315 10.15 -0.88 -21.49
C VAL A 315 10.21 0.42 -20.68
N ALA A 316 11.16 0.54 -19.73
CA ALA A 316 11.32 1.77 -18.95
C ALA A 316 11.61 2.99 -19.84
N ARG A 317 12.48 2.84 -20.86
CA ARG A 317 12.80 3.93 -21.83
C ARG A 317 11.61 4.27 -22.72
N LEU A 318 10.81 3.29 -23.14
CA LEU A 318 9.60 3.53 -23.92
C LEU A 318 8.59 4.36 -23.11
N VAL A 319 8.35 4.01 -21.87
CA VAL A 319 7.45 4.79 -20.99
C VAL A 319 7.99 6.19 -20.76
N GLU A 320 9.29 6.34 -20.47
CA GLU A 320 9.92 7.67 -20.34
C GLU A 320 9.75 8.51 -21.60
N HIS A 321 9.88 7.91 -22.79
CA HIS A 321 9.64 8.61 -24.06
C HIS A 321 8.19 9.08 -24.19
N VAL A 322 7.22 8.24 -23.83
CA VAL A 322 5.80 8.59 -23.89
C VAL A 322 5.47 9.70 -22.88
N GLU A 323 6.05 9.67 -21.67
CA GLU A 323 5.90 10.75 -20.68
C GLU A 323 6.41 12.11 -21.20
N ARG A 324 7.56 12.13 -21.89
CA ARG A 324 8.17 13.37 -22.44
C ARG A 324 7.42 13.97 -23.62
N ARG A 325 6.70 13.18 -24.40
CA ARG A 325 5.99 13.62 -25.62
C ARG A 325 4.72 14.42 -25.34
N ARG A 326 4.30 14.54 -24.11
CA ARG A 326 3.05 15.21 -23.76
C ARG A 326 3.22 16.71 -23.59
N PRO A 327 2.30 17.52 -24.16
CA PRO A 327 2.23 18.93 -23.84
C PRO A 327 1.92 19.07 -22.34
N ALA A 328 2.71 19.88 -21.64
CA ALA A 328 2.38 20.33 -20.29
C ALA A 328 1.01 21.02 -20.35
N GLY A 329 -0.01 20.39 -19.73
CA GLY A 329 -1.30 21.03 -19.41
C GLY A 329 -2.22 21.28 -20.62
N THR A 330 -2.99 20.25 -21.03
CA THR A 330 -4.37 20.47 -21.43
C THR A 330 -5.25 20.18 -20.20
N THR A 331 -5.54 21.22 -19.42
CA THR A 331 -6.76 21.28 -18.63
C THR A 331 -7.90 21.10 -19.64
N GLU A 332 -8.52 19.91 -19.68
CA GLU A 332 -9.83 19.74 -20.31
C GLU A 332 -10.79 20.69 -19.59
N THR A 333 -11.06 21.83 -20.24
CA THR A 333 -12.29 22.59 -20.02
C THR A 333 -13.42 21.61 -20.30
N ALA A 334 -14.16 21.24 -19.25
CA ALA A 334 -15.40 20.52 -19.36
C ALA A 334 -16.32 21.28 -20.35
N GLY A 335 -16.35 20.79 -21.59
CA GLY A 335 -17.32 21.18 -22.58
C GLY A 335 -18.67 20.69 -22.13
N THR A 336 -19.52 21.62 -21.75
CA THR A 336 -20.95 21.55 -21.68
C THR A 336 -21.51 21.07 -23.02
N THR A 337 -22.10 19.91 -23.05
CA THR A 337 -23.36 19.61 -23.76
C THR A 337 -23.93 18.31 -23.20
#